data_81b567f6ec91c6133e50e84919972cc4
#
_entry.id   81b567f6ec91c6133e50e84919972cc4
#
_cell.length_a   1.000
_cell.length_b   1.000
_cell.length_c   1.000
_cell.angle_alpha   90.00
_cell.angle_beta   90.00
_cell.angle_gamma   90.00
#
_symmetry.space_group_name_H-M   'P 1'
#
loop_
_entity.id
_entity.type
_entity.pdbx_description
1 polymer ?
#
loop_
_entity_poly.entity_id
_entity_poly.type
_entity_poly.pdbx_seq_one_letter_code
_entity_poly.pdbx_strand_id
1 'polypeptide(L)'
;VMPGKKYNYEIFINDIKVSRDYEMEFQTQQLWKWRTDPPDFKFVIGSCSYVNEPKFDRPGEPYGSNFEIFNSINKKNPDFMLWLGDNTYLRESDWNSRTGFIKRYSHTRALRELQPLLASTHHYATWDDHDYGPNNSDGSFWLKETASEIFKLFWTNPNYDVTGKGGITGLFQWSDVDFFLMDNRYHRTSNNNFTVDRQILGKDQIDWLI
;
A
#
# COMPACT_ATOMS: atom_id res chain seq x y z
N VAL A 1 20.44 6.42 -12.02
CA VAL A 1 19.46 7.51 -12.27
C VAL A 1 19.96 8.80 -11.63
N MET A 2 19.64 9.95 -12.23
CA MET A 2 20.04 11.27 -11.74
C MET A 2 18.88 11.87 -10.94
N PRO A 3 19.15 12.64 -9.86
CA PRO A 3 18.12 13.32 -9.09
C PRO A 3 17.32 14.33 -9.93
N GLY A 4 16.04 14.50 -9.62
CA GLY A 4 15.15 15.47 -10.26
C GLY A 4 14.86 15.19 -11.73
N LYS A 5 14.96 13.94 -12.17
CA LYS A 5 14.72 13.54 -13.55
C LYS A 5 13.53 12.58 -13.66
N LYS A 6 12.79 12.73 -14.74
CA LYS A 6 11.75 11.80 -15.17
C LYS A 6 12.38 10.75 -16.09
N TYR A 7 11.99 9.50 -15.91
CA TYR A 7 12.45 8.35 -16.67
C TYR A 7 11.26 7.55 -17.17
N ASN A 8 11.29 7.15 -18.43
CA ASN A 8 10.39 6.15 -18.96
C ASN A 8 11.03 4.77 -18.79
N TYR A 9 10.22 3.75 -18.54
CA TYR A 9 10.68 2.38 -18.42
C TYR A 9 9.84 1.43 -19.26
N GLU A 10 10.42 0.29 -19.58
CA GLU A 10 9.76 -0.77 -20.35
C GLU A 10 9.82 -2.08 -19.57
N ILE A 11 8.79 -2.89 -19.70
CA ILE A 11 8.71 -4.21 -19.09
C ILE A 11 8.78 -5.26 -20.19
N PHE A 12 9.64 -6.26 -19.98
CA PHE A 12 9.75 -7.43 -20.85
C PHE A 12 9.42 -8.69 -20.04
N ILE A 13 8.66 -9.60 -20.63
CA ILE A 13 8.37 -10.93 -20.08
C ILE A 13 8.82 -11.94 -21.12
N ASN A 14 9.79 -12.80 -20.78
CA ASN A 14 10.41 -13.75 -21.72
C ASN A 14 10.85 -13.05 -23.04
N ASP A 15 11.55 -11.93 -22.92
CA ASP A 15 12.04 -11.10 -24.02
C ASP A 15 10.95 -10.45 -24.90
N ILE A 16 9.68 -10.61 -24.52
CA ILE A 16 8.56 -9.97 -25.22
C ILE A 16 8.21 -8.68 -24.49
N LYS A 17 8.26 -7.55 -25.21
CA LYS A 17 7.87 -6.25 -24.66
C LYS A 17 6.39 -6.22 -24.31
N VAL A 18 6.09 -5.83 -23.08
CA VAL A 18 4.72 -5.60 -22.61
C VAL A 18 4.26 -4.24 -23.12
N SER A 19 3.32 -4.24 -24.09
CA SER A 19 2.69 -3.00 -24.58
C SER A 19 1.54 -2.57 -23.70
N ARG A 20 1.47 -1.27 -23.40
CA ARG A 20 0.38 -0.64 -22.65
C ARG A 20 -0.09 0.61 -23.42
N ASP A 21 -1.34 1.00 -23.18
CA ASP A 21 -1.96 2.21 -23.72
C ASP A 21 -1.80 3.44 -22.81
N TYR A 22 -0.91 3.34 -21.82
CA TYR A 22 -0.55 4.40 -20.88
C TYR A 22 0.98 4.47 -20.70
N GLU A 23 1.44 5.63 -20.25
CA GLU A 23 2.87 5.86 -19.99
C GLU A 23 3.34 5.10 -18.75
N MET A 24 4.51 4.48 -18.86
CA MET A 24 5.22 3.85 -17.74
C MET A 24 6.43 4.71 -17.43
N GLU A 25 6.36 5.47 -16.35
CA GLU A 25 7.37 6.46 -16.01
C GLU A 25 7.54 6.58 -14.48
N PHE A 26 8.65 7.15 -14.07
CA PHE A 26 8.85 7.58 -12.70
C PHE A 26 9.73 8.82 -12.65
N GLN A 27 9.63 9.58 -11.58
CA GLN A 27 10.45 10.75 -11.33
C GLN A 27 11.28 10.55 -10.06
N THR A 28 12.58 10.86 -10.14
CA THR A 28 13.45 10.87 -8.96
C THR A 28 13.28 12.17 -8.19
N GLN A 29 13.41 12.13 -6.85
CA GLN A 29 13.40 13.33 -6.03
C GLN A 29 14.56 14.26 -6.38
N GLN A 30 14.37 15.57 -6.21
CA GLN A 30 15.43 16.56 -6.40
C GLN A 30 16.45 16.47 -5.27
N LEU A 31 17.71 16.74 -5.62
CA LEU A 31 18.76 16.90 -4.63
C LEU A 31 18.81 18.37 -4.19
N TRP A 32 18.01 18.72 -3.21
CA TRP A 32 17.81 20.09 -2.72
C TRP A 32 18.68 20.43 -1.50
N LYS A 33 18.89 19.46 -0.60
CA LYS A 33 19.59 19.67 0.69
C LYS A 33 20.94 20.35 0.48
N TRP A 34 21.17 21.43 1.19
CA TRP A 34 22.35 22.30 1.12
C TRP A 34 22.53 23.07 -0.21
N ARG A 35 21.51 23.12 -1.07
CA ARG A 35 21.59 23.75 -2.40
C ARG A 35 20.48 24.77 -2.66
N THR A 36 19.27 24.43 -2.31
CA THR A 36 18.06 25.24 -2.53
C THR A 36 17.10 25.04 -1.35
N ASP A 37 16.03 25.80 -1.31
CA ASP A 37 14.90 25.52 -0.45
C ASP A 37 14.28 24.15 -0.82
N PRO A 38 13.60 23.49 0.13
CA PRO A 38 12.88 22.24 -0.15
C PRO A 38 11.89 22.44 -1.31
N PRO A 39 11.87 21.55 -2.31
CA PRO A 39 10.90 21.68 -3.40
C PRO A 39 9.48 21.39 -2.91
N ASP A 40 8.54 22.16 -3.42
CA ASP A 40 7.12 21.87 -3.26
C ASP A 40 6.79 20.50 -3.85
N PHE A 41 5.88 19.80 -3.20
CA PHE A 41 5.36 18.52 -3.70
C PHE A 41 3.87 18.38 -3.37
N LYS A 42 3.19 17.53 -4.10
CA LYS A 42 1.79 17.18 -3.84
C LYS A 42 1.64 15.67 -3.78
N PHE A 43 0.87 15.21 -2.84
CA PHE A 43 0.54 13.81 -2.71
C PHE A 43 -0.96 13.60 -2.51
N VAL A 44 -1.41 12.40 -2.78
CA VAL A 44 -2.78 11.96 -2.54
C VAL A 44 -2.77 10.92 -1.45
N ILE A 45 -3.77 10.98 -0.58
CA ILE A 45 -4.05 9.94 0.42
C ILE A 45 -5.34 9.22 0.06
N GLY A 46 -5.40 7.94 0.33
CA GLY A 46 -6.60 7.13 0.12
C GLY A 46 -6.61 5.87 0.97
N SER A 47 -7.79 5.37 1.25
CA SER A 47 -8.02 4.12 1.98
C SER A 47 -9.29 3.43 1.46
N CYS A 48 -9.56 2.23 1.94
CA CYS A 48 -10.82 1.51 1.70
C CYS A 48 -11.11 1.31 0.20
N SER A 49 -10.12 0.85 -0.54
CA SER A 49 -10.23 0.56 -1.97
C SER A 49 -10.91 -0.79 -2.20
N TYR A 50 -12.24 -0.78 -2.19
CA TYR A 50 -13.03 -2.00 -2.34
C TYR A 50 -13.17 -2.40 -3.81
N VAL A 51 -12.48 -3.47 -4.18
CA VAL A 51 -12.55 -4.08 -5.52
C VAL A 51 -13.02 -5.52 -5.39
N ASN A 52 -14.11 -5.87 -6.08
CA ASN A 52 -14.66 -7.21 -6.05
C ASN A 52 -15.00 -7.71 -7.46
N GLU A 53 -15.13 -9.02 -7.63
CA GLU A 53 -15.68 -9.58 -8.87
C GLU A 53 -17.19 -9.28 -8.96
N PRO A 54 -17.71 -8.81 -10.10
CA PRO A 54 -19.11 -8.38 -10.21
C PRO A 54 -20.15 -9.43 -9.77
N LYS A 55 -19.87 -10.71 -9.98
CA LYS A 55 -20.77 -11.80 -9.58
C LYS A 55 -20.89 -12.01 -8.06
N PHE A 56 -19.96 -11.43 -7.27
CA PHE A 56 -19.91 -11.52 -5.83
C PHE A 56 -20.18 -10.18 -5.14
N ASP A 57 -20.46 -9.15 -5.93
CA ASP A 57 -20.82 -7.85 -5.42
C ASP A 57 -22.34 -7.77 -5.13
N ARG A 58 -22.76 -6.68 -4.51
CA ARG A 58 -24.17 -6.45 -4.21
C ARG A 58 -24.99 -6.33 -5.50
N PRO A 59 -26.27 -6.70 -5.50
CA PRO A 59 -27.18 -6.46 -6.61
C PRO A 59 -27.36 -4.96 -6.88
N GLY A 60 -27.49 -4.56 -8.12
CA GLY A 60 -27.63 -3.17 -8.56
C GLY A 60 -26.27 -2.51 -8.82
N GLU A 61 -26.03 -1.36 -8.22
CA GLU A 61 -24.74 -0.66 -8.36
C GLU A 61 -23.69 -1.30 -7.44
N PRO A 62 -22.58 -1.80 -8.01
CA PRO A 62 -21.48 -2.36 -7.23
C PRO A 62 -20.77 -1.27 -6.42
N TYR A 63 -20.06 -1.68 -5.37
CA TYR A 63 -19.17 -0.78 -4.63
C TYR A 63 -18.03 -0.30 -5.53
N GLY A 64 -17.69 0.98 -5.46
CA GLY A 64 -16.65 1.59 -6.28
C GLY A 64 -17.11 1.99 -7.67
N SER A 65 -18.36 1.70 -8.05
CA SER A 65 -18.92 2.07 -9.35
C SER A 65 -18.00 1.63 -10.51
N ASN A 66 -17.54 2.55 -11.37
CA ASN A 66 -16.62 2.29 -12.48
C ASN A 66 -15.14 2.59 -12.11
N PHE A 67 -14.82 2.81 -10.84
CA PHE A 67 -13.47 3.09 -10.35
C PHE A 67 -12.78 4.32 -10.97
N GLU A 68 -13.55 5.27 -11.51
CA GLU A 68 -13.07 6.48 -12.18
C GLU A 68 -12.23 7.38 -11.28
N ILE A 69 -12.33 7.19 -9.97
CA ILE A 69 -11.52 7.89 -8.98
C ILE A 69 -10.01 7.72 -9.26
N PHE A 70 -9.56 6.54 -9.67
CA PHE A 70 -8.15 6.30 -9.97
C PHE A 70 -7.68 7.07 -11.20
N ASN A 71 -8.52 7.18 -12.23
CA ASN A 71 -8.24 8.02 -13.39
C ASN A 71 -8.19 9.51 -12.99
N SER A 72 -9.08 9.93 -12.08
CA SER A 72 -9.12 11.31 -11.59
C SER A 72 -7.88 11.65 -10.76
N ILE A 73 -7.40 10.71 -9.93
CA ILE A 73 -6.16 10.84 -9.16
C ILE A 73 -4.97 10.94 -10.13
N ASN A 74 -4.88 10.03 -11.10
CA ASN A 74 -3.79 10.01 -12.08
C ASN A 74 -3.69 11.35 -12.83
N LYS A 75 -4.82 11.92 -13.26
CA LYS A 75 -4.87 13.24 -13.92
C LYS A 75 -4.37 14.41 -13.04
N LYS A 76 -4.34 14.25 -11.71
CA LYS A 76 -3.76 15.24 -10.80
C LYS A 76 -2.23 15.23 -10.81
N ASN A 77 -1.64 14.20 -11.39
CA ASN A 77 -0.19 14.01 -11.45
C ASN A 77 0.49 14.24 -10.09
N PRO A 78 0.15 13.46 -9.05
CA PRO A 78 0.79 13.58 -7.75
C PRO A 78 2.22 13.04 -7.79
N ASP A 79 3.09 13.58 -6.94
CA ASP A 79 4.44 13.07 -6.78
C ASP A 79 4.42 11.67 -6.16
N PHE A 80 3.49 11.42 -5.23
CA PHE A 80 3.23 10.07 -4.70
C PHE A 80 1.79 9.92 -4.20
N MET A 81 1.39 8.66 -4.04
CA MET A 81 0.15 8.29 -3.35
C MET A 81 0.49 7.51 -2.07
N LEU A 82 -0.13 7.91 -0.96
CA LEU A 82 -0.04 7.25 0.33
C LEU A 82 -1.34 6.48 0.60
N TRP A 83 -1.24 5.16 0.72
CA TRP A 83 -2.34 4.25 0.97
C TRP A 83 -2.45 3.98 2.47
N LEU A 84 -3.59 4.29 3.06
CA LEU A 84 -3.80 4.30 4.51
C LEU A 84 -4.52 3.07 5.06
N GLY A 85 -4.42 1.96 4.37
CA GLY A 85 -5.06 0.70 4.76
C GLY A 85 -6.36 0.42 4.04
N ASP A 86 -6.81 -0.83 4.15
CA ASP A 86 -7.90 -1.39 3.36
C ASP A 86 -7.69 -1.19 1.86
N ASN A 87 -6.45 -1.32 1.44
CA ASN A 87 -6.04 -1.17 0.04
C ASN A 87 -6.44 -2.38 -0.79
N THR A 88 -6.71 -3.49 -0.11
CA THR A 88 -7.12 -4.78 -0.68
C THR A 88 -8.04 -5.49 0.30
N TYR A 89 -9.18 -5.95 -0.16
CA TYR A 89 -10.17 -6.63 0.69
C TYR A 89 -10.07 -8.14 0.53
N LEU A 90 -9.33 -8.79 1.43
CA LEU A 90 -9.29 -10.25 1.54
C LEU A 90 -10.66 -10.81 1.87
N ARG A 91 -11.02 -11.94 1.27
CA ARG A 91 -12.28 -12.64 1.46
C ARG A 91 -12.05 -13.97 2.17
N GLU A 92 -13.15 -14.63 2.54
CA GLU A 92 -13.16 -15.94 3.20
C GLU A 92 -12.34 -17.00 2.45
N SER A 93 -12.31 -16.91 1.12
CA SER A 93 -11.53 -17.80 0.27
C SER A 93 -10.04 -17.44 0.18
N ASP A 94 -9.65 -16.25 0.62
CA ASP A 94 -8.32 -15.68 0.37
C ASP A 94 -7.40 -15.78 1.59
N TRP A 95 -7.88 -15.39 2.78
CA TRP A 95 -7.03 -15.25 3.97
C TRP A 95 -6.54 -16.55 4.62
N ASN A 96 -6.94 -17.71 4.09
CA ASN A 96 -6.50 -19.02 4.60
C ASN A 96 -5.26 -19.56 3.92
N SER A 97 -4.70 -18.89 2.94
CA SER A 97 -3.53 -19.38 2.21
C SER A 97 -2.74 -18.25 1.55
N ARG A 98 -1.43 -18.48 1.41
CA ARG A 98 -0.54 -17.57 0.69
C ARG A 98 -1.00 -17.29 -0.74
N THR A 99 -1.49 -18.30 -1.44
CA THR A 99 -2.00 -18.15 -2.81
C THR A 99 -3.29 -17.34 -2.87
N GLY A 100 -4.13 -17.43 -1.85
CA GLY A 100 -5.33 -16.60 -1.71
C GLY A 100 -4.98 -15.12 -1.57
N PHE A 101 -4.02 -14.80 -0.70
CA PHE A 101 -3.47 -13.44 -0.57
C PHE A 101 -2.97 -12.92 -1.92
N ILE A 102 -2.06 -13.67 -2.58
CA ILE A 102 -1.50 -13.28 -3.88
C ILE A 102 -2.61 -13.04 -4.90
N LYS A 103 -3.59 -13.94 -4.98
CA LYS A 103 -4.73 -13.80 -5.88
C LYS A 103 -5.47 -12.47 -5.65
N ARG A 104 -5.79 -12.16 -4.40
CA ARG A 104 -6.58 -10.96 -4.08
C ARG A 104 -5.80 -9.67 -4.33
N TYR A 105 -4.54 -9.61 -3.92
CA TYR A 105 -3.66 -8.48 -4.20
C TYR A 105 -3.44 -8.26 -5.71
N SER A 106 -3.27 -9.35 -6.47
CA SER A 106 -3.15 -9.28 -7.93
C SER A 106 -4.47 -8.83 -8.58
N HIS A 107 -5.61 -9.31 -8.09
CA HIS A 107 -6.94 -8.93 -8.60
C HIS A 107 -7.17 -7.42 -8.47
N THR A 108 -6.89 -6.84 -7.30
CA THR A 108 -7.03 -5.39 -7.09
C THR A 108 -6.14 -4.61 -8.06
N ARG A 109 -4.89 -5.04 -8.27
CA ARG A 109 -3.95 -4.37 -9.17
C ARG A 109 -4.23 -4.60 -10.66
N ALA A 110 -5.02 -5.62 -11.00
CA ALA A 110 -5.46 -5.87 -12.36
C ALA A 110 -6.56 -4.91 -12.84
N LEU A 111 -7.09 -4.07 -11.92
CA LEU A 111 -8.10 -3.07 -12.26
C LEU A 111 -7.54 -2.08 -13.28
N ARG A 112 -8.21 -1.98 -14.43
CA ARG A 112 -7.73 -1.20 -15.57
C ARG A 112 -7.54 0.29 -15.23
N GLU A 113 -8.47 0.85 -14.50
CA GLU A 113 -8.49 2.26 -14.10
C GLU A 113 -7.35 2.60 -13.12
N LEU A 114 -6.86 1.62 -12.37
CA LEU A 114 -5.78 1.78 -11.41
C LEU A 114 -4.38 1.67 -12.07
N GLN A 115 -4.25 0.90 -13.14
CA GLN A 115 -2.94 0.58 -13.73
C GLN A 115 -2.13 1.82 -14.17
N PRO A 116 -2.70 2.85 -14.83
CA PRO A 116 -1.94 4.05 -15.19
C PRO A 116 -1.34 4.77 -13.97
N LEU A 117 -2.11 4.85 -12.88
CA LEU A 117 -1.65 5.46 -11.63
C LEU A 117 -0.51 4.65 -11.01
N LEU A 118 -0.63 3.31 -10.98
CA LEU A 118 0.43 2.42 -10.48
C LEU A 118 1.73 2.51 -11.31
N ALA A 119 1.60 2.81 -12.60
CA ALA A 119 2.73 2.82 -13.54
C ALA A 119 3.49 4.16 -13.58
N SER A 120 2.90 5.25 -13.09
CA SER A 120 3.46 6.60 -13.25
C SER A 120 3.66 7.39 -11.95
N THR A 121 3.28 6.82 -10.82
CA THR A 121 3.32 7.51 -9.52
C THR A 121 4.08 6.65 -8.50
N HIS A 122 4.78 7.27 -7.55
CA HIS A 122 5.34 6.56 -6.42
C HIS A 122 4.22 6.17 -5.44
N HIS A 123 4.32 4.98 -4.86
CA HIS A 123 3.33 4.45 -3.92
C HIS A 123 3.98 4.05 -2.61
N TYR A 124 3.42 4.57 -1.52
CA TYR A 124 3.74 4.15 -0.15
C TYR A 124 2.47 3.66 0.51
N ALA A 125 2.57 2.69 1.39
CA ALA A 125 1.38 2.10 1.99
C ALA A 125 1.59 1.69 3.45
N THR A 126 0.52 1.79 4.21
CA THR A 126 0.29 1.00 5.41
C THR A 126 -0.92 0.10 5.18
N TRP A 127 -1.17 -0.82 6.06
CA TRP A 127 -2.32 -1.71 5.99
C TRP A 127 -3.39 -1.38 7.03
N ASP A 128 -4.60 -1.96 6.86
CA ASP A 128 -5.55 -2.15 7.92
C ASP A 128 -6.04 -3.61 7.91
N ASP A 129 -7.15 -3.94 8.58
CA ASP A 129 -7.55 -5.33 8.81
C ASP A 129 -7.82 -6.11 7.52
N HIS A 130 -8.42 -5.49 6.51
CA HIS A 130 -8.75 -6.19 5.27
C HIS A 130 -7.55 -6.51 4.37
N ASP A 131 -6.44 -5.77 4.48
CA ASP A 131 -5.17 -6.14 3.85
C ASP A 131 -4.46 -7.27 4.61
N TYR A 132 -4.66 -7.30 5.93
CA TYR A 132 -3.93 -8.14 6.87
C TYR A 132 -4.60 -9.51 7.06
N GLY A 133 -5.94 -9.57 7.13
CA GLY A 133 -6.67 -10.80 7.38
C GLY A 133 -8.20 -10.65 7.33
N PRO A 134 -8.93 -11.42 8.11
CA PRO A 134 -10.36 -11.24 8.32
C PRO A 134 -10.72 -9.88 8.91
N ASN A 135 -11.97 -9.45 8.72
CA ASN A 135 -12.48 -8.21 9.30
C ASN A 135 -12.18 -8.11 10.81
N ASN A 136 -11.68 -6.95 11.22
CA ASN A 136 -11.21 -6.67 12.58
C ASN A 136 -10.07 -7.56 13.10
N SER A 137 -9.26 -8.16 12.24
CA SER A 137 -8.09 -8.95 12.64
C SER A 137 -7.14 -8.16 13.54
N ASP A 138 -6.53 -8.86 14.46
CA ASP A 138 -5.57 -8.33 15.43
C ASP A 138 -4.28 -9.18 15.46
N GLY A 139 -3.36 -8.92 16.37
CA GLY A 139 -2.09 -9.61 16.48
C GLY A 139 -2.15 -11.13 16.72
N SER A 140 -3.34 -11.68 16.99
CA SER A 140 -3.57 -13.12 17.14
C SER A 140 -3.83 -13.85 15.82
N PHE A 141 -3.94 -13.14 14.71
CA PHE A 141 -4.18 -13.76 13.40
C PHE A 141 -3.05 -14.74 13.04
N TRP A 142 -3.40 -15.99 12.77
CA TRP A 142 -2.42 -17.08 12.63
C TRP A 142 -1.55 -16.99 11.36
N LEU A 143 -1.99 -16.26 10.33
CA LEU A 143 -1.22 -16.05 9.10
C LEU A 143 -0.62 -14.64 9.02
N LYS A 144 -0.42 -13.96 10.13
CA LYS A 144 0.13 -12.59 10.16
C LYS A 144 1.51 -12.46 9.51
N GLU A 145 2.36 -13.50 9.61
CA GLU A 145 3.65 -13.52 8.92
C GLU A 145 3.48 -13.60 7.40
N THR A 146 2.54 -14.43 6.94
CA THR A 146 2.18 -14.50 5.51
C THR A 146 1.61 -13.18 5.01
N ALA A 147 0.74 -12.55 5.80
CA ALA A 147 0.20 -11.23 5.48
C ALA A 147 1.33 -10.19 5.32
N SER A 148 2.28 -10.17 6.25
CA SER A 148 3.45 -9.30 6.21
C SER A 148 4.33 -9.57 4.99
N GLU A 149 4.60 -10.85 4.69
CA GLU A 149 5.36 -11.26 3.50
C GLU A 149 4.69 -10.74 2.22
N ILE A 150 3.38 -10.99 2.07
CA ILE A 150 2.65 -10.61 0.86
C ILE A 150 2.52 -9.09 0.74
N PHE A 151 2.27 -8.39 1.84
CA PHE A 151 2.27 -6.93 1.83
C PHE A 151 3.60 -6.39 1.27
N LYS A 152 4.73 -6.87 1.80
CA LYS A 152 6.08 -6.49 1.36
C LYS A 152 6.37 -6.87 -0.10
N LEU A 153 5.74 -7.92 -0.62
CA LEU A 153 5.85 -8.32 -2.02
C LEU A 153 5.14 -7.35 -2.97
N PHE A 154 4.02 -6.79 -2.55
CA PHE A 154 3.17 -5.96 -3.39
C PHE A 154 3.33 -4.45 -3.18
N TRP A 155 3.91 -4.03 -2.07
CA TRP A 155 4.22 -2.63 -1.78
C TRP A 155 5.72 -2.45 -1.63
N THR A 156 6.26 -1.40 -2.22
CA THR A 156 7.71 -1.14 -2.26
C THR A 156 8.10 0.02 -1.35
N ASN A 157 7.61 0.01 -0.10
CA ASN A 157 8.10 0.96 0.89
C ASN A 157 9.62 0.84 1.04
N PRO A 158 10.35 1.93 1.32
CA PRO A 158 11.81 1.89 1.40
C PRO A 158 12.36 0.98 2.51
N ASN A 159 11.57 0.75 3.53
CA ASN A 159 11.90 -0.12 4.66
C ASN A 159 10.64 -0.69 5.29
N TYR A 160 10.83 -1.71 6.11
CA TYR A 160 9.82 -2.40 6.90
C TYR A 160 10.43 -2.88 8.19
N ASP A 161 9.59 -3.13 9.19
CA ASP A 161 10.00 -3.71 10.48
C ASP A 161 11.19 -2.97 11.10
N VAL A 162 11.14 -1.64 11.09
CA VAL A 162 12.22 -0.79 11.63
C VAL A 162 12.44 -1.01 13.13
N THR A 163 11.49 -1.62 13.82
CA THR A 163 11.62 -2.00 15.25
C THR A 163 12.31 -3.36 15.44
N GLY A 164 12.43 -4.19 14.39
CA GLY A 164 12.96 -5.55 14.47
C GLY A 164 12.04 -6.54 15.20
N LYS A 165 10.73 -6.25 15.29
CA LYS A 165 9.73 -7.04 16.02
C LYS A 165 8.67 -7.64 15.12
N GLY A 166 8.86 -7.56 13.81
CA GLY A 166 7.89 -8.00 12.80
C GLY A 166 6.92 -6.91 12.37
N GLY A 167 6.09 -7.25 11.39
CA GLY A 167 5.11 -6.33 10.81
C GLY A 167 5.66 -5.47 9.69
N ILE A 168 5.04 -4.30 9.49
CA ILE A 168 5.31 -3.43 8.34
C ILE A 168 5.69 -2.00 8.72
N THR A 169 5.95 -1.74 10.00
CA THR A 169 6.34 -0.41 10.46
C THR A 169 7.54 0.11 9.69
N GLY A 170 7.44 1.33 9.19
CA GLY A 170 8.51 1.94 8.40
C GLY A 170 8.44 3.45 8.36
N LEU A 171 9.37 4.04 7.64
CA LEU A 171 9.34 5.48 7.36
C LEU A 171 9.92 5.77 5.97
N PHE A 172 9.53 6.90 5.42
CA PHE A 172 10.21 7.48 4.26
C PHE A 172 10.26 8.99 4.39
N GLN A 173 11.20 9.61 3.69
CA GLN A 173 11.29 11.04 3.58
C GLN A 173 10.94 11.48 2.17
N TRP A 174 10.16 12.54 2.05
CA TRP A 174 9.91 13.22 0.80
C TRP A 174 10.16 14.72 1.00
N SER A 175 11.09 15.26 0.24
CA SER A 175 11.57 16.63 0.47
C SER A 175 12.05 16.80 1.92
N ASP A 176 11.48 17.73 2.67
CA ASP A 176 11.77 18.04 4.08
C ASP A 176 10.78 17.43 5.08
N VAL A 177 9.89 16.53 4.61
CA VAL A 177 8.86 15.90 5.44
C VAL A 177 9.15 14.42 5.64
N ASP A 178 9.12 13.98 6.89
CA ASP A 178 9.20 12.58 7.28
C ASP A 178 7.81 11.98 7.45
N PHE A 179 7.59 10.80 6.85
CA PHE A 179 6.33 10.05 6.88
C PHE A 179 6.52 8.74 7.63
N PHE A 180 5.89 8.63 8.79
CA PHE A 180 5.93 7.43 9.63
C PHE A 180 4.76 6.50 9.30
N LEU A 181 5.06 5.31 8.80
CA LEU A 181 4.11 4.28 8.44
C LEU A 181 3.92 3.33 9.61
N MET A 182 2.88 3.56 10.40
CA MET A 182 2.63 2.77 11.60
C MET A 182 1.83 1.51 11.27
N ASP A 183 2.16 0.42 11.96
CA ASP A 183 1.45 -0.87 11.86
C ASP A 183 0.40 -0.96 12.98
N ASN A 184 -0.86 -0.93 12.62
CA ASN A 184 -1.98 -0.95 13.56
C ASN A 184 -2.58 -2.35 13.78
N ARG A 185 -1.97 -3.43 13.22
CA ARG A 185 -2.52 -4.79 13.25
C ARG A 185 -1.59 -5.83 13.87
N TYR A 186 -0.35 -5.90 13.43
CA TYR A 186 0.58 -6.97 13.80
C TYR A 186 0.82 -7.09 15.32
N HIS A 187 0.93 -5.95 16.01
CA HIS A 187 1.17 -5.87 17.45
C HIS A 187 -0.09 -5.56 18.26
N ARG A 188 -1.24 -5.45 17.60
CA ARG A 188 -2.50 -5.12 18.26
C ARG A 188 -2.89 -6.20 19.25
N THR A 189 -3.19 -5.81 20.48
CA THR A 189 -3.75 -6.72 21.48
C THR A 189 -5.03 -7.36 20.95
N SER A 190 -5.17 -8.68 21.15
CA SER A 190 -6.36 -9.41 20.73
C SER A 190 -7.64 -8.72 21.25
N ASN A 191 -8.60 -8.52 20.36
CA ASN A 191 -9.83 -7.80 20.63
C ASN A 191 -10.63 -8.39 21.82
N ASN A 192 -10.49 -9.70 22.04
CA ASN A 192 -11.17 -10.44 23.11
C ASN A 192 -10.29 -10.71 24.34
N ASN A 193 -9.08 -10.15 24.39
CA ASN A 193 -8.22 -10.27 25.56
C ASN A 193 -8.43 -9.07 26.48
N PHE A 194 -8.99 -9.35 27.67
CA PHE A 194 -9.27 -8.34 28.71
C PHE A 194 -8.32 -8.46 29.91
N THR A 195 -7.30 -9.32 29.82
CA THR A 195 -6.36 -9.62 30.93
C THR A 195 -5.07 -8.80 30.85
N VAL A 196 -4.88 -8.06 29.76
CA VAL A 196 -3.71 -7.20 29.53
C VAL A 196 -4.15 -5.81 29.07
N ASP A 197 -3.26 -4.83 29.21
CA ASP A 197 -3.48 -3.49 28.69
C ASP A 197 -3.65 -3.52 27.17
N ARG A 198 -4.71 -2.87 26.69
CA ARG A 198 -5.02 -2.82 25.27
C ARG A 198 -4.06 -1.89 24.52
N GLN A 199 -3.43 -2.42 23.50
CA GLN A 199 -2.52 -1.69 22.63
C GLN A 199 -2.94 -1.86 21.17
N ILE A 200 -2.80 -0.82 20.38
CA ILE A 200 -2.99 -0.86 18.92
C ILE A 200 -1.63 -1.00 18.25
N LEU A 201 -0.69 -0.15 18.57
CA LEU A 201 0.62 -0.08 17.90
C LEU A 201 1.68 -0.97 18.59
N GLY A 202 1.50 -1.27 19.88
CA GLY A 202 2.52 -1.92 20.69
C GLY A 202 3.61 -0.95 21.16
N LYS A 203 4.29 -1.34 22.25
CA LYS A 203 5.28 -0.46 22.91
C LYS A 203 6.47 -0.14 22.01
N ASP A 204 6.98 -1.11 21.28
CA ASP A 204 8.20 -0.93 20.47
C ASP A 204 8.01 0.12 19.36
N GLN A 205 6.85 0.20 18.74
CA GLN A 205 6.54 1.25 17.75
C GLN A 205 6.43 2.64 18.41
N ILE A 206 5.83 2.71 19.59
CA ILE A 206 5.72 3.99 20.34
C ILE A 206 7.09 4.47 20.77
N ASP A 207 7.91 3.57 21.33
CA ASP A 207 9.28 3.93 21.74
C ASP A 207 10.17 4.36 20.56
N TRP A 208 9.93 3.77 19.38
CA TRP A 208 10.65 4.17 18.17
C TRP A 208 10.17 5.52 17.62
N LEU A 209 8.91 5.86 17.77
CA LEU A 209 8.31 7.10 17.25
C LEU A 209 8.71 8.33 18.09
N ILE A 210 8.94 8.18 19.41
CA ILE A 210 9.27 9.24 20.35
C ILE A 210 10.79 9.45 20.42
#